data_1800186bf72ffd2d36c5fbca8933a849
#
_entry.id   1800186bf72ffd2d36c5fbca8933a849
#
_cell.length_a   1.000
_cell.length_b   1.000
_cell.length_c   1.000
_cell.angle_alpha   90.00
_cell.angle_beta   90.00
_cell.angle_gamma   90.00
#
_symmetry.space_group_name_H-M   'P 1'
#
loop_
_entity.id
_entity.type
_entity.pdbx_description
1 polymer ?
#
loop_
_entity_poly.entity_id
_entity_poly.type
_entity_poly.pdbx_seq_one_letter_code
_entity_poly.pdbx_strand_id
1 'polypeptide(L)'
;MIASLAMLSFLAVFREGAETVIFYESIYSMSQDAHGMWVGGLAAAAVLIVIFLILRFTSVKIPIGPFFLVTSIVMAALVVIFAGGGIHALIEGDLIEGTYLSTVPTNDWIGLYPYVETITAQVIAAIAVVVLFVVGFIKKHRMKLAAQAEQAK
;
A
#
# COMPACT_ATOMS: atom_id res chain seq x y z
N MET A 1 8.48 15.03 26.88
CA MET A 1 7.79 13.79 26.49
C MET A 1 6.52 14.03 25.69
N ILE A 2 5.54 14.80 26.16
CA ILE A 2 4.29 15.13 25.43
C ILE A 2 4.58 15.87 24.11
N ALA A 3 5.46 16.88 24.14
CA ALA A 3 5.85 17.62 22.93
C ALA A 3 6.49 16.76 21.85
N SER A 4 7.31 15.76 22.24
CA SER A 4 7.93 14.83 21.29
C SER A 4 6.90 13.92 20.63
N LEU A 5 5.92 13.44 21.40
CA LEU A 5 4.82 12.62 20.86
C LEU A 5 3.91 13.46 19.94
N ALA A 6 3.61 14.70 20.31
CA ALA A 6 2.83 15.60 19.47
C ALA A 6 3.54 15.90 18.14
N MET A 7 4.85 16.14 18.20
CA MET A 7 5.66 16.40 17.00
C MET A 7 5.73 15.18 16.08
N LEU A 8 5.91 13.98 16.64
CA LEU A 8 5.89 12.74 15.86
C LEU A 8 4.54 12.49 15.20
N SER A 9 3.45 12.70 15.94
CA SER A 9 2.09 12.58 15.40
C SER A 9 1.83 13.61 14.30
N PHE A 10 2.27 14.86 14.50
CA PHE A 10 2.15 15.90 13.48
C PHE A 10 2.92 15.56 12.21
N LEU A 11 4.18 15.11 12.33
CA LEU A 11 4.99 14.72 11.18
C LEU A 11 4.39 13.52 10.43
N ALA A 12 3.84 12.55 11.14
CA ALA A 12 3.16 11.41 10.52
C ALA A 12 1.94 11.87 9.71
N VAL A 13 1.06 12.69 10.29
CA VAL A 13 -0.14 13.22 9.60
C VAL A 13 0.25 14.13 8.43
N PHE A 14 1.28 14.96 8.61
CA PHE A 14 1.77 15.85 7.57
C PHE A 14 2.32 15.06 6.38
N ARG A 15 3.07 13.98 6.64
CA ARG A 15 3.56 13.08 5.60
C ARG A 15 2.44 12.45 4.80
N GLU A 16 1.46 11.87 5.46
CA GLU A 16 0.30 11.25 4.80
C GLU A 16 -0.50 12.29 3.98
N GLY A 17 -0.64 13.51 4.51
CA GLY A 17 -1.28 14.60 3.79
C GLY A 17 -0.50 15.00 2.53
N ALA A 18 0.82 15.10 2.62
CA ALA A 18 1.68 15.40 1.47
C ALA A 18 1.61 14.30 0.40
N GLU A 19 1.65 13.03 0.79
CA GLU A 19 1.50 11.89 -0.12
C GLU A 19 0.12 11.94 -0.83
N THR A 20 -0.95 12.24 -0.10
CA THR A 20 -2.29 12.38 -0.67
C THR A 20 -2.35 13.49 -1.73
N VAL A 21 -1.75 14.65 -1.47
CA VAL A 21 -1.71 15.78 -2.42
C VAL A 21 -0.95 15.37 -3.69
N ILE A 22 0.20 14.72 -3.56
CA ILE A 22 1.01 14.26 -4.70
C ILE A 22 0.23 13.25 -5.55
N PHE A 23 -0.47 12.29 -4.92
CA PHE A 23 -1.30 11.34 -5.64
C PHE A 23 -2.47 12.01 -6.37
N TYR A 24 -3.13 12.98 -5.73
CA TYR A 24 -4.21 13.73 -6.37
C TYR A 24 -3.71 14.54 -7.57
N GLU A 25 -2.55 15.19 -7.45
CA GLU A 25 -1.94 15.92 -8.57
C GLU A 25 -1.57 14.97 -9.72
N SER A 26 -1.02 13.80 -9.41
CA SER A 26 -0.71 12.79 -10.43
C SER A 26 -1.96 12.31 -11.17
N ILE A 27 -3.04 12.00 -10.44
CA ILE A 27 -4.31 11.58 -11.02
C ILE A 27 -4.90 12.70 -11.89
N TYR A 28 -4.82 13.96 -11.44
CA TYR A 28 -5.32 15.09 -12.19
C TYR A 28 -4.54 15.29 -13.50
N SER A 29 -3.22 15.18 -13.45
CA SER A 29 -2.36 15.28 -14.62
C SER A 29 -2.67 14.23 -15.68
N MET A 30 -3.05 13.02 -15.26
CA MET A 30 -3.39 11.92 -16.17
C MET A 30 -4.82 12.01 -16.71
N SER A 31 -5.79 12.28 -15.85
CA SER A 31 -7.22 12.22 -16.21
C SER A 31 -7.77 13.52 -16.77
N GLN A 32 -7.20 14.67 -16.38
CA GLN A 32 -7.70 16.03 -16.67
C GLN A 32 -9.18 16.24 -16.24
N ASP A 33 -9.73 15.34 -15.41
CA ASP A 33 -11.12 15.34 -14.94
C ASP A 33 -11.21 15.85 -13.50
N ALA A 34 -11.30 17.17 -13.35
CA ALA A 34 -11.49 17.79 -12.04
C ALA A 34 -12.82 17.39 -11.39
N HIS A 35 -13.89 17.13 -12.16
CA HIS A 35 -15.18 16.76 -11.60
C HIS A 35 -15.15 15.36 -10.99
N GLY A 36 -14.62 14.37 -11.69
CA GLY A 36 -14.42 13.02 -11.18
C GLY A 36 -13.55 13.00 -9.92
N MET A 37 -12.49 13.80 -9.89
CA MET A 37 -11.63 13.95 -8.70
C MET A 37 -12.38 14.48 -7.47
N TRP A 38 -13.19 15.53 -7.62
CA TRP A 38 -13.98 16.08 -6.50
C TRP A 38 -15.02 15.08 -6.00
N VAL A 39 -15.73 14.41 -6.91
CA VAL A 39 -16.73 13.40 -6.56
C VAL A 39 -16.06 12.21 -5.85
N GLY A 40 -14.94 11.72 -6.38
CA GLY A 40 -14.18 10.63 -5.75
C GLY A 40 -13.63 11.01 -4.38
N GLY A 41 -13.08 12.21 -4.24
CA GLY A 41 -12.56 12.72 -2.98
C GLY A 41 -13.64 12.89 -1.90
N LEU A 42 -14.80 13.43 -2.26
CA LEU A 42 -15.93 13.55 -1.34
C LEU A 42 -16.50 12.17 -0.94
N ALA A 43 -16.58 11.24 -1.89
CA ALA A 43 -17.01 9.87 -1.60
C ALA A 43 -16.03 9.18 -0.63
N ALA A 44 -14.72 9.30 -0.87
CA ALA A 44 -13.70 8.77 0.03
C ALA A 44 -13.76 9.40 1.41
N ALA A 45 -13.93 10.73 1.51
CA ALA A 45 -14.10 11.42 2.79
C ALA A 45 -15.35 10.94 3.54
N ALA A 46 -16.48 10.74 2.85
CA ALA A 46 -17.69 10.19 3.45
C ALA A 46 -17.47 8.78 4.02
N VAL A 47 -16.82 7.91 3.26
CA VAL A 47 -16.47 6.55 3.71
C VAL A 47 -15.56 6.61 4.95
N LEU A 48 -14.54 7.46 4.95
CA LEU A 48 -13.65 7.64 6.11
C LEU A 48 -14.38 8.14 7.35
N ILE A 49 -15.32 9.08 7.19
CA ILE A 49 -16.17 9.58 8.29
C ILE A 49 -17.02 8.42 8.85
N VAL A 50 -17.64 7.61 7.99
CA VAL A 50 -18.44 6.45 8.43
C VAL A 50 -17.57 5.45 9.20
N ILE A 51 -16.40 5.12 8.69
CA ILE A 51 -15.45 4.23 9.37
C ILE A 51 -15.05 4.82 10.73
N PHE A 52 -14.71 6.12 10.78
CA PHE A 52 -14.37 6.80 12.03
C PHE A 52 -15.51 6.74 13.05
N LEU A 53 -16.75 7.00 12.64
CA LEU A 53 -17.92 6.94 13.51
C LEU A 53 -18.15 5.50 14.02
N ILE A 54 -18.03 4.50 13.17
CA ILE A 54 -18.12 3.10 13.58
C ILE A 54 -17.07 2.79 14.64
N LEU A 55 -15.81 3.15 14.40
CA LEU A 55 -14.72 2.93 15.36
C LEU A 55 -14.90 3.70 16.66
N ARG A 56 -15.45 4.92 16.60
CA ARG A 56 -15.64 5.79 17.75
C ARG A 56 -16.80 5.38 18.64
N PHE A 57 -17.91 4.94 18.05
CA PHE A 57 -19.14 4.61 18.78
C PHE A 57 -19.29 3.11 19.08
N THR A 58 -18.68 2.26 18.27
CA THR A 58 -18.66 0.83 18.54
C THR A 58 -17.46 0.55 19.45
N SER A 59 -17.70 0.16 20.70
CA SER A 59 -16.64 -0.26 21.64
C SER A 59 -15.99 -1.58 21.23
N VAL A 60 -15.84 -1.81 19.94
CA VAL A 60 -15.19 -3.01 19.40
C VAL A 60 -13.70 -2.90 19.73
N LYS A 61 -13.24 -3.75 20.63
CA LYS A 61 -11.80 -4.01 20.78
C LYS A 61 -11.33 -4.65 19.48
N ILE A 62 -10.91 -3.80 18.52
CA ILE A 62 -10.34 -4.31 17.27
C ILE A 62 -9.14 -5.15 17.66
N PRO A 63 -9.14 -6.45 17.37
CA PRO A 63 -8.00 -7.28 17.68
C PRO A 63 -6.82 -6.78 16.81
N ILE A 64 -5.81 -6.25 17.49
CA ILE A 64 -4.63 -5.62 16.86
C ILE A 64 -3.99 -6.56 15.83
N GLY A 65 -3.98 -7.87 16.11
CA GLY A 65 -3.39 -8.87 15.22
C GLY A 65 -4.03 -8.95 13.83
N PRO A 66 -5.34 -9.22 13.71
CA PRO A 66 -6.03 -9.21 12.41
C PRO A 66 -5.98 -7.87 11.68
N PHE A 67 -6.06 -6.75 12.39
CA PHE A 67 -5.95 -5.43 11.79
C PHE A 67 -4.60 -5.26 11.06
N PHE A 68 -3.48 -5.52 11.74
CA PHE A 68 -2.17 -5.44 11.12
C PHE A 68 -1.97 -6.46 10.00
N LEU A 69 -2.57 -7.66 10.11
CA LEU A 69 -2.49 -8.66 9.05
C LEU A 69 -3.17 -8.16 7.77
N VAL A 70 -4.41 -7.66 7.87
CA VAL A 70 -5.15 -7.13 6.72
C VAL A 70 -4.41 -5.96 6.09
N THR A 71 -3.97 -4.99 6.90
CA THR A 71 -3.20 -3.83 6.41
C THR A 71 -1.92 -4.27 5.69
N SER A 72 -1.19 -5.26 6.25
CA SER A 72 0.03 -5.78 5.63
C SER A 72 -0.25 -6.46 4.28
N ILE A 73 -1.36 -7.19 4.15
CA ILE A 73 -1.75 -7.82 2.88
C ILE A 73 -2.10 -6.75 1.84
N VAL A 74 -2.87 -5.72 2.22
CA VAL A 74 -3.22 -4.61 1.32
C VAL A 74 -1.97 -3.87 0.86
N MET A 75 -1.07 -3.52 1.78
CA MET A 75 0.20 -2.88 1.44
C MET A 75 1.07 -3.74 0.53
N ALA A 76 1.12 -5.05 0.77
CA ALA A 76 1.83 -6.00 -0.08
C ALA A 76 1.28 -6.03 -1.51
N ALA A 77 -0.04 -6.03 -1.65
CA ALA A 77 -0.69 -5.96 -2.97
C ALA A 77 -0.36 -4.65 -3.69
N LEU A 78 -0.43 -3.51 -2.98
CA LEU A 78 -0.10 -2.20 -3.54
C LEU A 78 1.36 -2.11 -3.99
N VAL A 79 2.31 -2.69 -3.25
CA VAL A 79 3.73 -2.73 -3.67
C VAL A 79 3.89 -3.43 -5.01
N VAL A 80 3.21 -4.56 -5.23
CA VAL A 80 3.26 -5.30 -6.51
C VAL A 80 2.62 -4.50 -7.64
N ILE A 81 1.45 -3.89 -7.39
CA ILE A 81 0.74 -3.06 -8.38
C ILE A 81 1.60 -1.85 -8.78
N PHE A 82 2.15 -1.14 -7.80
CA PHE A 82 2.96 0.05 -8.06
C PHE A 82 4.31 -0.27 -8.68
N ALA A 83 4.88 -1.45 -8.46
CA ALA A 83 6.08 -1.89 -9.16
C ALA A 83 5.84 -1.99 -10.67
N GLY A 84 4.70 -2.57 -11.09
CA GLY A 84 4.32 -2.64 -12.51
C GLY A 84 4.00 -1.29 -13.11
N GLY A 85 3.12 -0.52 -12.46
CA GLY A 85 2.71 0.82 -12.91
C GLY A 85 3.87 1.81 -12.96
N GLY A 86 4.79 1.75 -12.00
CA GLY A 86 5.96 2.63 -11.96
C GLY A 86 6.93 2.37 -13.13
N ILE A 87 7.22 1.11 -13.44
CA ILE A 87 8.05 0.78 -14.61
C ILE A 87 7.33 1.16 -15.91
N HIS A 88 6.01 0.94 -15.98
CA HIS A 88 5.23 1.37 -17.15
C HIS A 88 5.30 2.88 -17.37
N ALA A 89 5.15 3.68 -16.32
CA ALA A 89 5.29 5.13 -16.41
C ALA A 89 6.68 5.58 -16.87
N LEU A 90 7.74 4.85 -16.52
CA LEU A 90 9.10 5.12 -17.00
C LEU A 90 9.25 4.78 -18.50
N ILE A 91 8.55 3.76 -18.99
CA ILE A 91 8.52 3.40 -20.42
C ILE A 91 7.73 4.46 -21.20
N GLU A 92 6.56 4.88 -20.70
CA GLU A 92 5.77 5.95 -21.32
C GLU A 92 6.50 7.30 -21.36
N GLY A 93 7.35 7.55 -20.36
CA GLY A 93 8.21 8.74 -20.30
C GLY A 93 9.48 8.65 -21.13
N ASP A 94 9.65 7.63 -21.99
CA ASP A 94 10.84 7.37 -22.80
C ASP A 94 12.16 7.31 -22.01
N LEU A 95 12.06 6.98 -20.72
CA LEU A 95 13.24 6.83 -19.84
C LEU A 95 13.84 5.44 -19.91
N ILE A 96 13.04 4.44 -20.27
CA ILE A 96 13.43 3.05 -20.41
C ILE A 96 12.79 2.50 -21.69
N GLU A 97 13.56 1.77 -22.49
CA GLU A 97 13.02 1.02 -23.63
C GLU A 97 12.17 -0.15 -23.11
N GLY A 98 10.95 -0.29 -23.63
CA GLY A 98 10.02 -1.35 -23.28
C GLY A 98 9.91 -2.41 -24.35
N THR A 99 10.08 -3.69 -23.96
CA THR A 99 9.88 -4.83 -24.86
C THR A 99 8.41 -5.26 -24.85
N TYR A 100 7.66 -4.95 -25.91
CA TYR A 100 6.23 -5.22 -25.98
C TYR A 100 5.90 -6.72 -26.14
N LEU A 101 4.96 -7.19 -25.34
CA LEU A 101 4.43 -8.57 -25.36
C LEU A 101 2.96 -8.56 -25.79
N SER A 102 2.69 -9.00 -27.02
CA SER A 102 1.32 -9.05 -27.56
C SER A 102 0.38 -10.04 -26.89
N THR A 103 0.91 -10.94 -26.06
CA THR A 103 0.16 -12.03 -25.40
C THR A 103 -0.48 -11.59 -24.07
N VAL A 104 -0.06 -10.48 -23.49
CA VAL A 104 -0.50 -10.03 -22.16
C VAL A 104 -1.50 -8.90 -22.30
N PRO A 105 -2.71 -9.03 -21.71
CA PRO A 105 -3.68 -7.94 -21.71
C PRO A 105 -3.25 -6.82 -20.75
N THR A 106 -3.55 -5.58 -21.09
CA THR A 106 -3.38 -4.43 -20.19
C THR A 106 -4.47 -4.46 -19.11
N ASN A 107 -4.07 -4.29 -17.86
CA ASN A 107 -5.00 -4.17 -16.74
C ASN A 107 -4.45 -3.18 -15.69
N ASP A 108 -4.96 -1.95 -15.72
CA ASP A 108 -4.52 -0.86 -14.85
C ASP A 108 -4.80 -1.13 -13.37
N TRP A 109 -5.87 -1.87 -13.05
CA TRP A 109 -6.25 -2.18 -11.66
C TRP A 109 -5.22 -3.02 -10.90
N ILE A 110 -4.51 -3.88 -11.61
CA ILE A 110 -3.47 -4.73 -11.04
C ILE A 110 -2.06 -4.31 -11.47
N GLY A 111 -1.96 -3.17 -12.19
CA GLY A 111 -0.69 -2.66 -12.70
C GLY A 111 -0.03 -3.57 -13.73
N LEU A 112 -0.83 -4.39 -14.45
CA LEU A 112 -0.33 -5.34 -15.44
C LEU A 112 -0.30 -4.67 -16.82
N TYR A 113 0.89 -4.56 -17.38
CA TYR A 113 1.11 -3.97 -18.70
C TYR A 113 1.88 -4.93 -19.60
N PRO A 114 1.66 -4.89 -20.94
CA PRO A 114 2.24 -5.83 -21.89
C PRO A 114 3.71 -5.52 -22.22
N TYR A 115 4.53 -5.36 -21.19
CA TYR A 115 5.98 -5.16 -21.32
C TYR A 115 6.74 -6.14 -20.42
N VAL A 116 7.82 -6.71 -20.93
CA VAL A 116 8.67 -7.65 -20.18
C VAL A 116 9.19 -7.03 -18.90
N GLU A 117 9.59 -5.77 -18.95
CA GLU A 117 10.18 -5.01 -17.86
C GLU A 117 9.16 -4.81 -16.72
N THR A 118 7.90 -4.48 -17.04
CA THR A 118 6.83 -4.29 -16.04
C THR A 118 6.51 -5.60 -15.33
N ILE A 119 6.37 -6.69 -16.08
CA ILE A 119 6.07 -8.02 -15.53
C ILE A 119 7.24 -8.50 -14.67
N THR A 120 8.47 -8.32 -15.13
CA THR A 120 9.67 -8.69 -14.36
C THR A 120 9.73 -7.94 -13.04
N ALA A 121 9.47 -6.63 -13.04
CA ALA A 121 9.42 -5.82 -11.83
C ALA A 121 8.34 -6.30 -10.86
N GLN A 122 7.14 -6.62 -11.36
CA GLN A 122 6.06 -7.18 -10.53
C GLN A 122 6.43 -8.53 -9.93
N VAL A 123 7.04 -9.43 -10.69
CA VAL A 123 7.49 -10.73 -10.19
C VAL A 123 8.55 -10.58 -9.11
N ILE A 124 9.53 -9.69 -9.32
CA ILE A 124 10.56 -9.40 -8.31
C ILE A 124 9.92 -8.83 -7.04
N ALA A 125 9.01 -7.86 -7.17
CA ALA A 125 8.30 -7.29 -6.04
C ALA A 125 7.46 -8.33 -5.30
N ALA A 126 6.75 -9.19 -6.01
CA ALA A 126 5.96 -10.28 -5.43
C ALA A 126 6.83 -11.28 -4.66
N ILE A 127 7.97 -11.68 -5.23
CA ILE A 127 8.93 -12.57 -4.56
C ILE A 127 9.46 -11.90 -3.28
N ALA A 128 9.87 -10.63 -3.35
CA ALA A 128 10.36 -9.89 -2.20
C ALA A 128 9.31 -9.83 -1.08
N VAL A 129 8.06 -9.54 -1.41
CA VAL A 129 6.94 -9.52 -0.47
C VAL A 129 6.75 -10.89 0.18
N VAL A 130 6.71 -11.97 -0.61
CA VAL A 130 6.56 -13.34 -0.09
C VAL A 130 7.69 -13.68 0.87
N VAL A 131 8.94 -13.38 0.50
CA VAL A 131 10.11 -13.61 1.37
C VAL A 131 9.99 -12.86 2.69
N LEU A 132 9.58 -11.57 2.66
CA LEU A 132 9.38 -10.77 3.87
C LEU A 132 8.29 -11.37 4.77
N PHE A 133 7.18 -11.83 4.20
CA PHE A 133 6.11 -12.49 4.98
C PHE A 133 6.58 -13.78 5.61
N VAL A 134 7.28 -14.63 4.85
CA VAL A 134 7.82 -15.91 5.35
C VAL A 134 8.83 -15.68 6.49
N VAL A 135 9.78 -14.77 6.28
CA VAL A 135 10.77 -14.41 7.32
C VAL A 135 10.09 -13.83 8.56
N GLY A 136 9.11 -12.96 8.39
CA GLY A 136 8.33 -12.38 9.48
C GLY A 136 7.56 -13.45 10.26
N PHE A 137 6.96 -14.41 9.58
CA PHE A 137 6.22 -15.51 10.19
C PHE A 137 7.14 -16.46 10.97
N ILE A 138 8.28 -16.85 10.41
CA ILE A 138 9.29 -17.69 11.05
C ILE A 138 9.83 -17.00 12.31
N LYS A 139 10.17 -15.71 12.22
CA LYS A 139 10.66 -14.93 13.36
C LYS A 139 9.63 -14.87 14.49
N LYS A 140 8.36 -14.61 14.15
CA LYS A 140 7.25 -14.60 15.13
C LYS A 140 7.07 -15.95 15.81
N HIS A 141 7.19 -17.04 15.07
CA HIS A 141 7.06 -18.39 15.62
C HIS A 141 8.23 -18.73 16.58
N ARG A 142 9.46 -18.39 16.19
CA ARG A 142 10.65 -18.56 17.04
C ARG A 142 10.56 -17.76 18.34
N MET A 143 10.10 -16.50 18.29
CA MET A 143 9.93 -15.69 19.48
C MET A 143 8.88 -16.28 20.45
N LYS A 144 7.79 -16.85 19.93
CA LYS A 144 6.78 -17.52 20.77
C LYS A 144 7.35 -18.75 21.47
N LEU A 145 8.12 -19.59 20.76
CA LEU A 145 8.75 -20.77 21.35
C LEU A 145 9.78 -20.40 22.41
N ALA A 146 10.58 -19.35 22.20
CA ALA A 146 11.54 -18.85 23.18
C ALA A 146 10.84 -18.35 24.45
N ALA A 147 9.76 -17.58 24.31
CA ALA A 147 8.99 -17.08 25.45
C ALA A 147 8.32 -18.21 26.25
N GLN A 148 7.84 -19.26 25.59
CA GLN A 148 7.28 -20.44 26.26
C GLN A 148 8.35 -21.25 27.03
N ALA A 149 9.56 -21.36 26.48
CA ALA A 149 10.68 -22.04 27.14
C ALA A 149 11.19 -21.31 28.39
N GLU A 150 11.06 -19.97 28.40
CA GLU A 150 11.45 -19.12 29.54
C GLU A 150 10.42 -19.19 30.68
N GLN A 151 9.14 -19.35 30.36
CA GLN A 151 8.05 -19.52 31.34
C GLN A 151 8.00 -20.93 31.95
N ALA A 152 8.66 -21.91 31.34
CA ALA A 152 8.73 -23.29 31.82
C ALA A 152 9.93 -23.58 32.76
N LYS A 153 10.77 -22.56 33.01
CA LYS A 153 11.90 -22.59 33.95
C LYS A 153 11.52 -21.96 35.30
#